data_eb1755797b672f33a3cb354f3a2c1006
#
_entry.id   eb1755797b672f33a3cb354f3a2c1006
#
_cell.length_a   1.000
_cell.length_b   1.000
_cell.length_c   1.000
_cell.angle_alpha   90.00
_cell.angle_beta   90.00
_cell.angle_gamma   90.00
#
_symmetry.space_group_name_H-M   'P 1'
#
loop_
_entity.id
_entity.type
_entity.pdbx_description
1 polymer ?
#
loop_
_entity_poly.entity_id
_entity_poly.type
_entity_poly.pdbx_seq_one_letter_code
_entity_poly.pdbx_strand_id
1 'polypeptide(L)'
;EFMLRDNDKYPQIQDENDLMEINRRIVALGEEYHKPVVATCDVHFLNPEDEVYRRIIMAGKGFSDADQQAPLFYRTTEEMLSEFQYLGAAKAEEVVITNTNLIADMIDYIHPCSPRKCPPEIENSDQDLRDICYNKAHSMYGENLPEIVTERLERELNSIISNGYAVMYIIAQKLVWKSVEDGYLVGSRGSVGSSFVATMAGISEINPLPAHYYCGKCHYYDFDSEEVRAYAGSSACDMPDKKCPVCGEMLIKDGHDIPFETFLGFKGNKEPDIDLNFSSEYQSNAHDYTEVIFGAGQTFRAGTVGTMAEKTAFGYVKKYYDCLLYTSPSPRDM
;
A
#
# COMPACT_ATOMS: atom_id res chain seq x y z
N GLU A 1 12.51 -3.91 -34.25
CA GLU A 1 13.89 -4.27 -33.82
C GLU A 1 13.90 -5.43 -32.81
N PHE A 2 13.03 -5.46 -31.79
CA PHE A 2 12.95 -6.58 -30.86
C PHE A 2 12.77 -7.93 -31.59
N MET A 3 11.93 -7.97 -32.63
CA MET A 3 11.72 -9.16 -33.45
C MET A 3 12.95 -9.56 -34.27
N LEU A 4 13.78 -8.60 -34.69
CA LEU A 4 15.04 -8.88 -35.37
C LEU A 4 16.10 -9.54 -34.48
N ARG A 5 16.02 -9.32 -33.17
CA ARG A 5 16.99 -9.84 -32.20
C ARG A 5 16.67 -11.22 -31.67
N ASP A 6 15.39 -11.65 -31.78
CA ASP A 6 14.92 -12.97 -31.33
C ASP A 6 14.52 -13.84 -32.55
N ASN A 7 15.53 -14.17 -33.41
CA ASN A 7 15.33 -14.96 -34.61
C ASN A 7 14.75 -16.35 -34.33
N ASP A 8 14.92 -16.90 -33.14
CA ASP A 8 14.36 -18.22 -32.78
C ASP A 8 12.84 -18.16 -32.64
N LYS A 9 12.30 -17.05 -32.13
CA LYS A 9 10.86 -16.84 -32.02
C LYS A 9 10.21 -16.29 -33.29
N TYR A 10 10.97 -15.48 -34.06
CA TYR A 10 10.45 -14.77 -35.23
C TYR A 10 11.32 -15.06 -36.47
N PRO A 11 11.46 -16.33 -36.90
CA PRO A 11 12.36 -16.70 -38.01
C PRO A 11 11.99 -16.09 -39.36
N GLN A 12 10.78 -15.55 -39.48
CA GLN A 12 10.30 -14.83 -40.65
C GLN A 12 10.78 -13.38 -40.75
N ILE A 13 11.42 -12.84 -39.69
CA ILE A 13 11.93 -11.47 -39.64
C ILE A 13 13.47 -11.56 -39.65
N GLN A 14 14.04 -11.22 -40.79
CA GLN A 14 15.48 -11.33 -41.01
C GLN A 14 16.17 -9.97 -41.07
N ASP A 15 15.47 -8.95 -41.56
CA ASP A 15 16.00 -7.59 -41.65
C ASP A 15 14.93 -6.52 -41.42
N GLU A 16 15.36 -5.26 -41.46
CA GLU A 16 14.45 -4.10 -41.31
C GLU A 16 13.38 -4.00 -42.40
N ASN A 17 13.63 -4.53 -43.60
CA ASN A 17 12.64 -4.51 -44.66
C ASN A 17 11.45 -5.43 -44.34
N ASP A 18 11.71 -6.54 -43.65
CA ASP A 18 10.64 -7.42 -43.18
C ASP A 18 9.75 -6.70 -42.12
N LEU A 19 10.36 -5.91 -41.23
CA LEU A 19 9.60 -5.08 -40.28
C LEU A 19 8.80 -4.00 -40.99
N MET A 20 9.41 -3.30 -41.96
CA MET A 20 8.71 -2.29 -42.76
C MET A 20 7.52 -2.90 -43.55
N GLU A 21 7.68 -4.13 -44.07
CA GLU A 21 6.62 -4.84 -44.75
C GLU A 21 5.47 -5.21 -43.81
N ILE A 22 5.74 -5.62 -42.58
CA ILE A 22 4.71 -5.84 -41.55
C ILE A 22 3.92 -4.55 -41.31
N ASN A 23 4.61 -3.44 -41.13
CA ASN A 23 3.95 -2.15 -40.91
C ASN A 23 3.10 -1.73 -42.13
N ARG A 24 3.57 -1.96 -43.37
CA ARG A 24 2.75 -1.73 -44.58
C ARG A 24 1.48 -2.57 -44.59
N ARG A 25 1.56 -3.84 -44.16
CA ARG A 25 0.38 -4.71 -44.02
C ARG A 25 -0.58 -4.22 -42.96
N ILE A 26 -0.06 -3.72 -41.81
CA ILE A 26 -0.91 -3.14 -40.78
C ILE A 26 -1.65 -1.90 -41.31
N VAL A 27 -0.97 -1.04 -42.04
CA VAL A 27 -1.60 0.13 -42.70
C VAL A 27 -2.68 -0.31 -43.67
N ALA A 28 -2.39 -1.31 -44.58
CA ALA A 28 -3.35 -1.83 -45.51
C ALA A 28 -4.58 -2.46 -44.83
N LEU A 29 -4.39 -3.19 -43.73
CA LEU A 29 -5.50 -3.72 -42.94
C LEU A 29 -6.34 -2.59 -42.32
N GLY A 30 -5.71 -1.52 -41.84
CA GLY A 30 -6.44 -0.35 -41.36
C GLY A 30 -7.32 0.28 -42.43
N GLU A 31 -6.83 0.38 -43.66
CA GLU A 31 -7.61 0.86 -44.81
C GLU A 31 -8.77 -0.08 -45.14
N GLU A 32 -8.52 -1.39 -45.19
CA GLU A 32 -9.53 -2.43 -45.50
C GLU A 32 -10.68 -2.40 -44.46
N TYR A 33 -10.34 -2.28 -43.18
CA TYR A 33 -11.32 -2.30 -42.08
C TYR A 33 -11.80 -0.91 -41.64
N HIS A 34 -11.39 0.15 -42.35
CA HIS A 34 -11.74 1.56 -42.04
C HIS A 34 -11.40 1.93 -40.57
N LYS A 35 -10.22 1.54 -40.12
CA LYS A 35 -9.71 1.86 -38.82
C LYS A 35 -8.48 2.78 -38.92
N PRO A 36 -8.39 3.83 -38.08
CA PRO A 36 -7.18 4.66 -38.04
C PRO A 36 -5.98 3.84 -37.56
N VAL A 37 -4.88 3.95 -38.27
CA VAL A 37 -3.59 3.38 -37.85
C VAL A 37 -2.71 4.51 -37.39
N VAL A 38 -2.02 4.31 -36.27
CA VAL A 38 -1.11 5.29 -35.67
C VAL A 38 0.30 4.73 -35.53
N ALA A 39 1.28 5.58 -35.69
CA ALA A 39 2.68 5.28 -35.40
C ALA A 39 2.97 5.50 -33.91
N THR A 40 3.62 4.54 -33.24
CA THR A 40 4.06 4.65 -31.85
C THR A 40 5.52 4.26 -31.75
N CYS A 41 6.23 4.75 -30.72
CA CYS A 41 7.64 4.43 -30.48
C CYS A 41 7.89 3.66 -29.16
N ASP A 42 6.85 3.24 -28.45
CA ASP A 42 6.94 2.42 -27.23
C ASP A 42 8.00 2.95 -26.22
N VAL A 43 7.89 4.23 -25.86
CA VAL A 43 8.90 4.94 -25.07
C VAL A 43 9.10 4.33 -23.68
N HIS A 44 10.35 3.96 -23.36
CA HIS A 44 10.77 3.46 -22.06
C HIS A 44 11.86 4.31 -21.39
N PHE A 45 12.52 5.18 -22.16
CA PHE A 45 13.51 6.13 -21.66
C PHE A 45 13.55 7.40 -22.53
N LEU A 46 14.16 8.46 -22.01
CA LEU A 46 14.08 9.79 -22.64
C LEU A 46 15.07 9.92 -23.79
N ASN A 47 16.36 9.72 -23.53
CA ASN A 47 17.42 9.89 -24.52
C ASN A 47 18.01 8.54 -24.94
N PRO A 48 18.60 8.40 -26.13
CA PRO A 48 19.20 7.15 -26.58
C PRO A 48 20.23 6.57 -25.60
N GLU A 49 21.01 7.41 -24.93
CA GLU A 49 22.02 7.03 -23.94
C GLU A 49 21.44 6.50 -22.63
N ASP A 50 20.17 6.76 -22.33
CA ASP A 50 19.51 6.30 -21.11
C ASP A 50 19.16 4.79 -21.14
N GLU A 51 19.38 4.14 -22.28
CA GLU A 51 19.19 2.71 -22.48
C GLU A 51 19.96 1.90 -21.42
N VAL A 52 21.13 2.33 -21.00
CA VAL A 52 21.94 1.66 -19.99
C VAL A 52 21.21 1.52 -18.65
N TYR A 53 20.38 2.48 -18.26
CA TYR A 53 19.62 2.43 -17.01
C TYR A 53 18.55 1.33 -17.08
N ARG A 54 17.85 1.21 -18.20
CA ARG A 54 16.88 0.15 -18.42
C ARG A 54 17.54 -1.22 -18.41
N ARG A 55 18.68 -1.38 -19.06
CA ARG A 55 19.49 -2.59 -19.09
C ARG A 55 19.88 -3.04 -17.67
N ILE A 56 20.39 -2.15 -16.84
CA ILE A 56 20.78 -2.43 -15.45
C ILE A 56 19.56 -2.87 -14.63
N ILE A 57 18.42 -2.21 -14.78
CA ILE A 57 17.18 -2.55 -14.06
C ILE A 57 16.67 -3.93 -14.49
N MET A 58 16.65 -4.22 -15.78
CA MET A 58 16.22 -5.51 -16.30
C MET A 58 17.14 -6.65 -15.83
N ALA A 59 18.45 -6.46 -15.93
CA ALA A 59 19.42 -7.43 -15.41
C ALA A 59 19.28 -7.65 -13.90
N GLY A 60 19.05 -6.58 -13.13
CA GLY A 60 18.79 -6.65 -11.70
C GLY A 60 17.53 -7.45 -11.34
N LYS A 61 16.54 -7.47 -12.22
CA LYS A 61 15.30 -8.25 -12.11
C LYS A 61 15.41 -9.66 -12.69
N GLY A 62 16.55 -10.03 -13.27
CA GLY A 62 16.82 -11.38 -13.77
C GLY A 62 16.36 -11.64 -15.20
N PHE A 63 16.10 -10.61 -16.01
CA PHE A 63 15.81 -10.77 -17.43
C PHE A 63 17.10 -11.21 -18.17
N SER A 64 17.02 -12.32 -18.90
CA SER A 64 18.16 -12.90 -19.62
C SER A 64 18.55 -12.12 -20.89
N ASP A 65 17.61 -11.33 -21.42
CA ASP A 65 17.75 -10.49 -22.61
C ASP A 65 18.04 -9.02 -22.29
N ALA A 66 18.44 -8.73 -21.06
CA ALA A 66 18.67 -7.35 -20.59
C ALA A 66 19.67 -6.58 -21.47
N ASP A 67 20.68 -7.24 -22.02
CA ASP A 67 21.70 -6.64 -22.89
C ASP A 67 21.23 -6.43 -24.35
N GLN A 68 20.03 -6.91 -24.70
CA GLN A 68 19.43 -6.79 -26.02
C GLN A 68 18.37 -5.70 -26.02
N GLN A 69 18.79 -4.43 -25.86
CA GLN A 69 17.86 -3.31 -25.82
C GLN A 69 17.45 -2.85 -27.22
N ALA A 70 16.15 -2.63 -27.41
CA ALA A 70 15.61 -1.92 -28.58
C ALA A 70 15.71 -0.40 -28.35
N PRO A 71 15.69 0.44 -29.41
CA PRO A 71 15.80 1.90 -29.31
C PRO A 71 14.48 2.56 -28.87
N LEU A 72 14.07 2.28 -27.64
CA LEU A 72 12.80 2.69 -27.01
C LEU A 72 12.89 4.09 -26.39
N PHE A 73 13.64 4.99 -26.99
CA PHE A 73 13.75 6.37 -26.54
C PHE A 73 12.62 7.24 -27.10
N TYR A 74 12.40 8.37 -26.45
CA TYR A 74 11.43 9.37 -26.90
C TYR A 74 11.88 10.01 -28.22
N ARG A 75 11.02 10.00 -29.23
CA ARG A 75 11.24 10.64 -30.54
C ARG A 75 10.37 11.86 -30.71
N THR A 76 10.94 12.91 -31.30
CA THR A 76 10.20 14.09 -31.75
C THR A 76 9.31 13.74 -32.95
N THR A 77 8.41 14.66 -33.31
CA THR A 77 7.56 14.49 -34.50
C THR A 77 8.39 14.34 -35.78
N GLU A 78 9.45 15.12 -35.92
CA GLU A 78 10.36 15.07 -37.07
C GLU A 78 11.09 13.72 -37.15
N GLU A 79 11.56 13.20 -36.01
CA GLU A 79 12.20 11.89 -35.95
C GLU A 79 11.20 10.77 -36.30
N MET A 80 9.97 10.83 -35.77
CA MET A 80 8.92 9.88 -36.12
C MET A 80 8.57 9.94 -37.62
N LEU A 81 8.45 11.10 -38.22
CA LEU A 81 8.23 11.24 -39.67
C LEU A 81 9.36 10.63 -40.48
N SER A 82 10.61 10.79 -40.04
CA SER A 82 11.79 10.18 -40.65
C SER A 82 11.75 8.64 -40.57
N GLU A 83 11.43 8.08 -39.40
CA GLU A 83 11.31 6.63 -39.19
C GLU A 83 10.26 5.99 -40.09
N PHE A 84 9.15 6.66 -40.34
CA PHE A 84 8.04 6.14 -41.16
C PHE A 84 8.06 6.61 -42.64
N GLN A 85 9.14 7.28 -43.07
CA GLN A 85 9.27 7.82 -44.43
C GLN A 85 9.13 6.72 -45.52
N TYR A 86 9.44 5.47 -45.23
CA TYR A 86 9.28 4.33 -46.13
C TYR A 86 7.83 4.05 -46.55
N LEU A 87 6.84 4.61 -45.87
CA LEU A 87 5.42 4.60 -46.22
C LEU A 87 5.06 5.65 -47.31
N GLY A 88 6.00 6.57 -47.61
CA GLY A 88 5.76 7.77 -48.40
C GLY A 88 5.27 8.93 -47.54
N ALA A 89 5.62 10.17 -47.93
CA ALA A 89 5.42 11.38 -47.11
C ALA A 89 3.96 11.55 -46.64
N ALA A 90 2.98 11.38 -47.52
CA ALA A 90 1.57 11.57 -47.16
C ALA A 90 1.08 10.53 -46.15
N LYS A 91 1.48 9.25 -46.31
CA LYS A 91 1.09 8.20 -45.37
C LYS A 91 1.84 8.30 -44.03
N ALA A 92 3.10 8.71 -44.06
CA ALA A 92 3.83 8.98 -42.84
C ALA A 92 3.18 10.13 -42.02
N GLU A 93 2.80 11.23 -42.66
CA GLU A 93 2.07 12.33 -42.02
C GLU A 93 0.69 11.85 -41.49
N GLU A 94 -0.02 11.01 -42.23
CA GLU A 94 -1.29 10.45 -41.79
C GLU A 94 -1.13 9.66 -40.49
N VAL A 95 -0.20 8.69 -40.44
CA VAL A 95 -0.06 7.81 -39.27
C VAL A 95 0.65 8.45 -38.06
N VAL A 96 1.54 9.40 -38.31
CA VAL A 96 2.32 10.07 -37.23
C VAL A 96 1.58 11.27 -36.67
N ILE A 97 0.90 12.07 -37.49
CA ILE A 97 0.31 13.35 -37.07
C ILE A 97 -1.22 13.27 -37.11
N THR A 98 -1.80 13.00 -38.28
CA THR A 98 -3.24 13.13 -38.48
C THR A 98 -4.02 12.16 -37.61
N ASN A 99 -3.69 10.87 -37.67
CA ASN A 99 -4.42 9.83 -36.95
C ASN A 99 -4.14 9.85 -35.45
N THR A 100 -2.95 10.24 -35.01
CA THR A 100 -2.64 10.41 -33.58
C THR A 100 -3.47 11.53 -32.97
N ASN A 101 -3.59 12.67 -33.63
CA ASN A 101 -4.48 13.75 -33.19
C ASN A 101 -5.95 13.34 -33.25
N LEU A 102 -6.38 12.65 -34.32
CA LEU A 102 -7.75 12.13 -34.41
C LEU A 102 -8.11 11.24 -33.21
N ILE A 103 -7.23 10.33 -32.82
CA ILE A 103 -7.47 9.46 -31.67
C ILE A 103 -7.49 10.28 -30.37
N ALA A 104 -6.58 11.24 -30.23
CA ALA A 104 -6.58 12.12 -29.06
C ALA A 104 -7.90 12.92 -28.92
N ASP A 105 -8.44 13.40 -30.05
CA ASP A 105 -9.71 14.12 -30.10
C ASP A 105 -10.93 13.21 -29.82
N MET A 106 -10.80 11.91 -29.99
CA MET A 106 -11.84 10.92 -29.66
C MET A 106 -11.89 10.54 -28.18
N ILE A 107 -10.89 10.95 -27.40
CA ILE A 107 -10.78 10.60 -25.98
C ILE A 107 -11.53 11.63 -25.13
N ASP A 108 -12.53 11.17 -24.41
CA ASP A 108 -13.22 11.98 -23.42
C ASP A 108 -12.44 12.05 -22.11
N TYR A 109 -12.67 13.15 -21.35
CA TYR A 109 -12.13 13.25 -20.00
C TYR A 109 -12.81 12.26 -19.06
N ILE A 110 -12.03 11.34 -18.52
CA ILE A 110 -12.50 10.34 -17.56
C ILE A 110 -11.75 10.45 -16.23
N HIS A 111 -12.43 10.12 -15.17
CA HIS A 111 -11.82 9.89 -13.86
C HIS A 111 -11.60 8.38 -13.69
N PRO A 112 -10.36 7.86 -13.82
CA PRO A 112 -10.08 6.43 -13.62
C PRO A 112 -10.51 5.93 -12.23
N CYS A 113 -10.36 6.80 -11.22
CA CYS A 113 -10.89 6.57 -9.88
C CYS A 113 -12.04 7.53 -9.63
N SER A 114 -13.18 7.02 -9.16
CA SER A 114 -14.29 7.88 -8.76
C SER A 114 -13.83 8.87 -7.70
N PRO A 115 -14.18 10.18 -7.79
CA PRO A 115 -13.93 11.12 -6.71
C PRO A 115 -14.82 10.85 -5.50
N ARG A 116 -15.87 10.03 -5.66
CA ARG A 116 -16.75 9.62 -4.58
C ARG A 116 -16.07 8.54 -3.73
N LYS A 117 -15.95 8.83 -2.44
CA LYS A 117 -15.54 7.81 -1.47
C LYS A 117 -16.68 6.82 -1.27
N CYS A 118 -16.35 5.55 -1.31
CA CYS A 118 -17.30 4.45 -1.12
C CYS A 118 -16.75 3.55 -0.01
N PRO A 119 -16.88 3.96 1.28
CA PRO A 119 -16.47 3.10 2.38
C PRO A 119 -17.32 1.83 2.35
N PRO A 120 -16.77 0.68 2.78
CA PRO A 120 -17.57 -0.52 2.94
C PRO A 120 -18.64 -0.32 4.02
N GLU A 121 -19.73 -1.06 3.91
CA GLU A 121 -20.83 -1.03 4.89
C GLU A 121 -20.86 -2.38 5.64
N ILE A 122 -20.95 -2.32 6.95
CA ILE A 122 -21.21 -3.46 7.82
C ILE A 122 -22.40 -3.07 8.69
N GLU A 123 -23.46 -3.88 8.62
CA GLU A 123 -24.69 -3.66 9.38
C GLU A 123 -24.37 -3.54 10.88
N ASN A 124 -24.98 -2.59 11.56
CA ASN A 124 -24.83 -2.32 13.00
C ASN A 124 -23.41 -1.95 13.47
N SER A 125 -22.46 -1.64 12.58
CA SER A 125 -21.07 -1.35 12.95
C SER A 125 -20.92 -0.31 14.06
N ASP A 126 -21.77 0.72 14.10
CA ASP A 126 -21.74 1.77 15.11
C ASP A 126 -22.11 1.25 16.50
N GLN A 127 -23.15 0.44 16.58
CA GLN A 127 -23.61 -0.15 17.85
C GLN A 127 -22.65 -1.27 18.30
N ASP A 128 -22.23 -2.13 17.38
CA ASP A 128 -21.30 -3.20 17.68
C ASP A 128 -19.98 -2.65 18.25
N LEU A 129 -19.46 -1.56 17.68
CA LEU A 129 -18.26 -0.92 18.19
C LEU A 129 -18.45 -0.37 19.61
N ARG A 130 -19.59 0.27 19.88
CA ARG A 130 -19.92 0.73 21.25
C ARG A 130 -19.97 -0.43 22.22
N ASP A 131 -20.71 -1.48 21.87
CA ASP A 131 -20.92 -2.65 22.75
C ASP A 131 -19.61 -3.37 23.05
N ILE A 132 -18.76 -3.56 22.04
CA ILE A 132 -17.43 -4.16 22.21
C ILE A 132 -16.59 -3.34 23.18
N CYS A 133 -16.52 -2.01 22.98
CA CYS A 133 -15.69 -1.13 23.80
C CYS A 133 -16.20 -1.08 25.25
N TYR A 134 -17.49 -0.93 25.48
CA TYR A 134 -18.05 -0.87 26.82
C TYR A 134 -17.93 -2.21 27.54
N ASN A 135 -18.18 -3.34 26.86
CA ASN A 135 -18.00 -4.68 27.45
C ASN A 135 -16.54 -4.88 27.89
N LYS A 136 -15.59 -4.45 27.09
CA LYS A 136 -14.17 -4.52 27.46
C LYS A 136 -13.82 -3.61 28.63
N ALA A 137 -14.29 -2.36 28.61
CA ALA A 137 -14.07 -1.42 29.70
C ALA A 137 -14.66 -1.94 31.02
N HIS A 138 -15.88 -2.47 31.00
CA HIS A 138 -16.50 -3.07 32.19
C HIS A 138 -15.75 -4.32 32.67
N SER A 139 -15.17 -5.12 31.77
CA SER A 139 -14.33 -6.24 32.16
C SER A 139 -13.05 -5.84 32.87
N MET A 140 -12.53 -4.64 32.61
CA MET A 140 -11.30 -4.11 33.23
C MET A 140 -11.60 -3.34 34.52
N TYR A 141 -12.57 -2.43 34.50
CA TYR A 141 -12.82 -1.45 35.57
C TYR A 141 -14.10 -1.70 36.39
N GLY A 142 -14.89 -2.72 36.03
CA GLY A 142 -16.15 -3.06 36.72
C GLY A 142 -17.38 -2.31 36.20
N GLU A 143 -18.53 -2.47 36.88
CA GLU A 143 -19.80 -1.90 36.46
C GLU A 143 -19.79 -0.36 36.48
N ASN A 144 -19.13 0.23 37.50
CA ASN A 144 -18.99 1.68 37.63
C ASN A 144 -17.66 2.13 37.03
N LEU A 145 -17.70 2.55 35.77
CA LEU A 145 -16.49 2.99 35.07
C LEU A 145 -15.93 4.28 35.67
N PRO A 146 -14.60 4.44 35.74
CA PRO A 146 -13.99 5.73 36.06
C PRO A 146 -14.44 6.83 35.08
N GLU A 147 -14.64 8.05 35.56
CA GLU A 147 -15.05 9.19 34.73
C GLU A 147 -14.09 9.40 33.54
N ILE A 148 -12.78 9.34 33.78
CA ILE A 148 -11.75 9.48 32.73
C ILE A 148 -11.88 8.43 31.62
N VAL A 149 -12.30 7.21 31.94
CA VAL A 149 -12.56 6.13 30.97
C VAL A 149 -13.79 6.44 30.15
N THR A 150 -14.88 6.84 30.82
CA THR A 150 -16.16 7.14 30.16
C THR A 150 -16.04 8.36 29.25
N GLU A 151 -15.44 9.44 29.73
CA GLU A 151 -15.22 10.67 28.94
C GLU A 151 -14.36 10.40 27.70
N ARG A 152 -13.30 9.63 27.87
CA ARG A 152 -12.43 9.27 26.73
C ARG A 152 -13.15 8.40 25.72
N LEU A 153 -13.89 7.37 26.13
CA LEU A 153 -14.68 6.51 25.25
C LEU A 153 -15.74 7.30 24.49
N GLU A 154 -16.54 8.11 25.19
CA GLU A 154 -17.60 8.87 24.54
C GLU A 154 -17.05 9.89 23.55
N ARG A 155 -15.99 10.59 23.89
CA ARG A 155 -15.33 11.54 22.99
C ARG A 155 -14.85 10.86 21.71
N GLU A 156 -14.19 9.72 21.82
CA GLU A 156 -13.65 9.00 20.66
C GLU A 156 -14.76 8.33 19.85
N LEU A 157 -15.70 7.59 20.50
CA LEU A 157 -16.80 6.93 19.81
C LEU A 157 -17.68 7.93 19.07
N ASN A 158 -18.00 9.08 19.66
CA ASN A 158 -18.79 10.12 19.00
C ASN A 158 -18.06 10.68 17.77
N SER A 159 -16.74 10.91 17.86
CA SER A 159 -15.92 11.35 16.71
C SER A 159 -15.89 10.29 15.61
N ILE A 160 -15.62 9.03 15.95
CA ILE A 160 -15.50 7.92 15.00
C ILE A 160 -16.84 7.67 14.29
N ILE A 161 -17.93 7.58 15.03
CA ILE A 161 -19.27 7.26 14.51
C ILE A 161 -19.81 8.42 13.67
N SER A 162 -19.72 9.66 14.15
CA SER A 162 -20.22 10.83 13.41
C SER A 162 -19.51 11.06 12.07
N ASN A 163 -18.28 10.59 11.92
CA ASN A 163 -17.53 10.64 10.67
C ASN A 163 -17.66 9.35 9.81
N GLY A 164 -18.45 8.36 10.25
CA GLY A 164 -18.68 7.11 9.51
C GLY A 164 -17.48 6.14 9.54
N TYR A 165 -16.59 6.23 10.54
CA TYR A 165 -15.39 5.42 10.61
C TYR A 165 -15.54 4.12 11.42
N ALA A 166 -16.68 3.89 12.06
CA ALA A 166 -16.91 2.70 12.89
C ALA A 166 -16.66 1.40 12.12
N VAL A 167 -17.06 1.34 10.86
CA VAL A 167 -16.85 0.18 9.99
C VAL A 167 -15.36 -0.17 9.84
N MET A 168 -14.47 0.83 9.79
CA MET A 168 -13.02 0.60 9.70
C MET A 168 -12.47 -0.08 10.95
N TYR A 169 -12.96 0.34 12.12
CA TYR A 169 -12.63 -0.29 13.40
C TYR A 169 -13.15 -1.72 13.47
N ILE A 170 -14.38 -1.97 13.05
CA ILE A 170 -14.96 -3.33 13.04
C ILE A 170 -14.20 -4.26 12.09
N ILE A 171 -13.77 -3.77 10.92
CA ILE A 171 -12.93 -4.56 10.00
C ILE A 171 -11.59 -4.92 10.67
N ALA A 172 -10.89 -3.93 11.23
CA ALA A 172 -9.61 -4.15 11.90
C ALA A 172 -9.76 -5.13 13.08
N GLN A 173 -10.81 -4.95 13.90
CA GLN A 173 -11.13 -5.83 15.01
C GLN A 173 -11.35 -7.29 14.56
N LYS A 174 -12.16 -7.51 13.52
CA LYS A 174 -12.42 -8.86 12.98
C LYS A 174 -11.13 -9.53 12.49
N LEU A 175 -10.27 -8.78 11.79
CA LEU A 175 -8.98 -9.29 11.30
C LEU A 175 -8.04 -9.66 12.45
N VAL A 176 -7.92 -8.80 13.46
CA VAL A 176 -7.06 -9.06 14.61
C VAL A 176 -7.57 -10.26 15.42
N TRP A 177 -8.85 -10.29 15.72
CA TRP A 177 -9.44 -11.37 16.50
C TRP A 177 -9.33 -12.72 15.80
N LYS A 178 -9.55 -12.76 14.48
CA LYS A 178 -9.39 -13.98 13.70
C LYS A 178 -7.95 -14.51 13.74
N SER A 179 -6.98 -13.62 13.59
CA SER A 179 -5.57 -14.01 13.68
C SER A 179 -5.21 -14.58 15.07
N VAL A 180 -5.67 -13.91 16.12
CA VAL A 180 -5.44 -14.36 17.52
C VAL A 180 -6.15 -15.68 17.81
N GLU A 181 -7.38 -15.87 17.32
CA GLU A 181 -8.13 -17.12 17.42
C GLU A 181 -7.38 -18.28 16.76
N ASP A 182 -6.75 -18.03 15.62
CA ASP A 182 -5.93 -19.00 14.89
C ASP A 182 -4.52 -19.19 15.51
N GLY A 183 -4.23 -18.50 16.62
CA GLY A 183 -2.98 -18.64 17.38
C GLY A 183 -1.82 -17.76 16.95
N TYR A 184 -2.08 -16.74 16.12
CA TYR A 184 -1.06 -15.80 15.63
C TYR A 184 -1.24 -14.42 16.24
N LEU A 185 -0.13 -13.85 16.74
CA LEU A 185 -0.12 -12.49 17.28
C LEU A 185 -0.20 -11.45 16.16
N VAL A 186 -0.88 -10.36 16.46
CA VAL A 186 -0.96 -9.16 15.61
C VAL A 186 -0.50 -7.98 16.43
N GLY A 187 0.40 -7.16 15.90
CA GLY A 187 0.80 -5.89 16.51
C GLY A 187 0.18 -4.70 15.76
N SER A 188 -0.32 -3.72 16.49
CA SER A 188 -0.68 -2.44 15.88
C SER A 188 0.56 -1.57 15.66
N ARG A 189 0.51 -0.68 14.66
CA ARG A 189 1.60 0.25 14.37
C ARG A 189 1.07 1.65 14.07
N GLY A 190 1.90 2.66 14.37
CA GLY A 190 1.60 4.05 14.04
C GLY A 190 0.60 4.71 14.98
N SER A 191 -0.15 5.66 14.43
CA SER A 191 -1.02 6.55 15.22
C SER A 191 -2.25 5.88 15.84
N VAL A 192 -2.61 4.66 15.42
CA VAL A 192 -3.75 3.91 15.99
C VAL A 192 -3.60 3.63 17.49
N GLY A 193 -2.35 3.54 17.98
CA GLY A 193 -2.05 3.41 19.41
C GLY A 193 -2.48 4.60 20.29
N SER A 194 -2.91 5.73 19.69
CA SER A 194 -3.49 6.85 20.42
C SER A 194 -5.03 6.79 20.54
N SER A 195 -5.67 5.77 19.97
CA SER A 195 -7.12 5.55 20.10
C SER A 195 -7.45 4.57 21.21
N PHE A 196 -8.12 5.04 22.24
CA PHE A 196 -8.61 4.19 23.34
C PHE A 196 -9.71 3.24 22.87
N VAL A 197 -10.53 3.67 21.90
CA VAL A 197 -11.49 2.78 21.21
C VAL A 197 -10.78 1.63 20.52
N ALA A 198 -9.63 1.85 19.88
CA ALA A 198 -8.87 0.77 19.27
C ALA A 198 -8.34 -0.23 20.32
N THR A 199 -7.94 0.25 21.49
CA THR A 199 -7.52 -0.59 22.61
C THR A 199 -8.70 -1.41 23.16
N MET A 200 -9.84 -0.76 23.39
CA MET A 200 -11.03 -1.44 23.92
C MET A 200 -11.63 -2.41 22.90
N ALA A 201 -11.51 -2.15 21.61
CA ALA A 201 -11.91 -3.07 20.54
C ALA A 201 -10.91 -4.22 20.33
N GLY A 202 -9.77 -4.23 21.03
CA GLY A 202 -8.74 -5.27 20.87
C GLY A 202 -7.97 -5.19 19.55
N ILE A 203 -7.91 -3.99 18.95
CA ILE A 203 -7.13 -3.71 17.74
C ILE A 203 -5.70 -3.36 18.10
N SER A 204 -5.52 -2.58 19.19
CA SER A 204 -4.22 -2.13 19.70
C SER A 204 -3.99 -2.66 21.12
N GLU A 205 -2.77 -3.00 21.40
CA GLU A 205 -2.28 -3.36 22.73
C GLU A 205 -1.89 -2.15 23.58
N ILE A 206 -1.84 -0.97 22.96
CA ILE A 206 -1.43 0.28 23.62
C ILE A 206 -2.65 0.95 24.25
N ASN A 207 -2.61 1.20 25.55
CA ASN A 207 -3.61 1.99 26.25
C ASN A 207 -3.18 3.47 26.29
N PRO A 208 -3.87 4.38 25.58
CA PRO A 208 -3.48 5.79 25.54
C PRO A 208 -3.97 6.63 26.72
N LEU A 209 -4.63 6.02 27.71
CA LEU A 209 -5.00 6.73 28.95
C LEU A 209 -3.75 7.15 29.74
N PRO A 210 -3.86 8.11 30.65
CA PRO A 210 -2.80 8.38 31.61
C PRO A 210 -2.39 7.13 32.39
N ALA A 211 -1.15 7.10 32.87
CA ALA A 211 -0.63 6.01 33.67
C ALA A 211 -1.53 5.73 34.90
N HIS A 212 -1.87 4.48 35.12
CA HIS A 212 -2.76 4.06 36.19
C HIS A 212 -2.54 2.60 36.61
N TYR A 213 -3.09 2.24 37.75
CA TYR A 213 -3.23 0.86 38.18
C TYR A 213 -4.65 0.38 38.01
N TYR A 214 -4.84 -0.89 37.65
CA TYR A 214 -6.12 -1.57 37.80
C TYR A 214 -5.93 -3.02 38.24
N CYS A 215 -6.98 -3.61 38.85
CA CYS A 215 -6.99 -4.98 39.30
C CYS A 215 -7.89 -5.84 38.40
N GLY A 216 -7.32 -6.78 37.67
CA GLY A 216 -8.09 -7.69 36.80
C GLY A 216 -9.03 -8.64 37.54
N LYS A 217 -8.99 -8.71 38.90
CA LYS A 217 -9.81 -9.60 39.72
C LYS A 217 -10.99 -8.92 40.40
N CYS A 218 -10.75 -7.75 41.02
CA CYS A 218 -11.78 -7.06 41.80
C CYS A 218 -12.15 -5.68 41.23
N HIS A 219 -11.58 -5.33 40.09
CA HIS A 219 -11.82 -4.07 39.36
C HIS A 219 -11.46 -2.80 40.13
N TYR A 220 -10.65 -2.92 41.21
CA TYR A 220 -10.05 -1.75 41.83
C TYR A 220 -9.21 -1.00 40.82
N TYR A 221 -9.25 0.32 40.81
CA TYR A 221 -8.44 1.17 39.96
C TYR A 221 -7.90 2.39 40.73
N ASP A 222 -6.82 2.95 40.25
CA ASP A 222 -6.17 4.12 40.84
C ASP A 222 -5.57 4.99 39.73
N PHE A 223 -6.22 6.13 39.47
CA PHE A 223 -5.77 7.17 38.54
C PHE A 223 -5.21 8.40 39.26
N ASP A 224 -5.42 8.53 40.58
CA ASP A 224 -5.33 9.80 41.27
C ASP A 224 -4.37 9.84 42.46
N SER A 225 -3.84 8.72 42.91
CA SER A 225 -2.89 8.71 44.01
C SER A 225 -1.65 9.56 43.69
N GLU A 226 -0.99 10.08 44.74
CA GLU A 226 0.24 10.86 44.60
C GLU A 226 1.33 10.09 43.84
N GLU A 227 1.39 8.78 44.07
CA GLU A 227 2.29 7.87 43.38
C GLU A 227 2.01 7.84 41.87
N VAL A 228 0.75 7.70 41.45
CA VAL A 228 0.33 7.67 40.03
C VAL A 228 0.56 9.03 39.36
N ARG A 229 0.21 10.12 40.03
CA ARG A 229 0.44 11.49 39.53
C ARG A 229 1.91 11.82 39.27
N ALA A 230 2.84 11.16 39.95
CA ALA A 230 4.27 11.34 39.72
C ALA A 230 4.70 10.82 38.32
N TYR A 231 3.87 9.98 37.64
CA TYR A 231 4.10 9.45 36.30
C TYR A 231 3.23 10.11 35.25
N ALA A 232 2.59 11.24 35.54
CA ALA A 232 1.85 11.98 34.51
C ALA A 232 2.74 12.34 33.30
N GLY A 233 2.27 12.08 32.11
CA GLY A 233 3.02 12.25 30.86
C GLY A 233 4.08 11.18 30.59
N SER A 234 4.09 10.09 31.38
CA SER A 234 5.03 8.97 31.24
C SER A 234 4.28 7.65 31.06
N SER A 235 5.02 6.57 30.79
CA SER A 235 4.46 5.24 30.67
C SER A 235 4.22 4.61 32.04
N ALA A 236 3.07 3.94 32.23
CA ALA A 236 2.80 3.14 33.41
C ALA A 236 3.77 1.96 33.59
N CYS A 237 4.48 1.54 32.55
CA CYS A 237 5.48 0.48 32.65
C CYS A 237 6.59 0.81 33.68
N ASP A 238 6.87 2.08 33.87
CA ASP A 238 7.92 2.57 34.81
C ASP A 238 7.42 2.65 36.24
N MET A 239 6.11 2.47 36.50
CA MET A 239 5.54 2.48 37.84
C MET A 239 5.99 1.25 38.65
N PRO A 240 6.12 1.35 39.99
CA PRO A 240 6.49 0.21 40.82
C PRO A 240 5.41 -0.87 40.86
N ASP A 241 5.82 -2.11 41.08
CA ASP A 241 4.89 -3.21 41.27
C ASP A 241 4.17 -3.06 42.63
N LYS A 242 2.84 -3.22 42.62
CA LYS A 242 2.00 -2.95 43.79
C LYS A 242 0.90 -4.01 43.91
N LYS A 243 0.56 -4.39 45.12
CA LYS A 243 -0.57 -5.28 45.41
C LYS A 243 -1.85 -4.48 45.56
N CYS A 244 -2.94 -5.04 45.06
CA CYS A 244 -4.28 -4.48 45.22
C CYS A 244 -4.63 -4.33 46.71
N PRO A 245 -5.04 -3.14 47.16
CA PRO A 245 -5.40 -2.91 48.57
C PRO A 245 -6.70 -3.63 48.96
N VAL A 246 -7.52 -4.08 47.98
CA VAL A 246 -8.82 -4.71 48.22
C VAL A 246 -8.69 -6.24 48.27
N CYS A 247 -8.00 -6.85 47.31
CA CYS A 247 -7.99 -8.32 47.18
C CYS A 247 -6.58 -8.94 47.29
N GLY A 248 -5.52 -8.10 47.38
CA GLY A 248 -4.14 -8.55 47.52
C GLY A 248 -3.47 -9.09 46.25
N GLU A 249 -4.20 -9.16 45.13
CA GLU A 249 -3.66 -9.55 43.81
C GLU A 249 -2.67 -8.50 43.29
N MET A 250 -1.75 -8.86 42.41
CA MET A 250 -0.88 -7.90 41.75
C MET A 250 -1.68 -6.96 40.88
N LEU A 251 -1.49 -5.66 41.00
CA LEU A 251 -2.09 -4.66 40.13
C LEU A 251 -1.42 -4.67 38.76
N ILE A 252 -2.23 -4.48 37.75
CA ILE A 252 -1.76 -4.24 36.37
C ILE A 252 -1.45 -2.76 36.24
N LYS A 253 -0.30 -2.46 35.65
CA LYS A 253 0.17 -1.12 35.31
C LYS A 253 -0.18 -0.86 33.87
N ASP A 254 -0.94 0.17 33.57
CA ASP A 254 -1.39 0.47 32.20
C ASP A 254 -1.50 1.97 31.96
N GLY A 255 -1.43 2.38 30.68
CA GLY A 255 -1.51 3.76 30.26
C GLY A 255 -0.19 4.39 29.82
N HIS A 256 -0.26 5.18 28.75
CA HIS A 256 0.88 5.84 28.09
C HIS A 256 0.68 7.34 27.85
N ASP A 257 -0.41 7.91 28.32
CA ASP A 257 -0.77 9.34 28.24
C ASP A 257 -0.68 9.92 26.80
N ILE A 258 -1.33 9.26 25.86
CA ILE A 258 -1.27 9.65 24.43
C ILE A 258 -2.56 10.39 24.03
N PRO A 259 -2.44 11.62 23.45
CA PRO A 259 -3.62 12.37 23.00
C PRO A 259 -4.29 11.74 21.78
N PHE A 260 -5.62 11.66 21.77
CA PHE A 260 -6.41 11.13 20.64
C PHE A 260 -6.22 11.93 19.34
N GLU A 261 -5.96 13.22 19.47
CA GLU A 261 -5.74 14.14 18.33
C GLU A 261 -4.59 13.70 17.44
N THR A 262 -3.68 12.87 17.93
CA THR A 262 -2.60 12.26 17.15
C THR A 262 -3.13 11.34 16.03
N PHE A 263 -4.28 10.72 16.25
CA PHE A 263 -4.89 9.78 15.30
C PHE A 263 -5.85 10.46 14.33
N LEU A 264 -6.94 11.05 14.81
CA LEU A 264 -7.99 11.64 13.96
C LEU A 264 -7.90 13.17 13.82
N GLY A 265 -6.86 13.79 14.36
CA GLY A 265 -6.68 15.24 14.34
C GLY A 265 -7.62 16.00 15.29
N PHE A 266 -7.39 17.31 15.45
CA PHE A 266 -8.15 18.15 16.39
C PHE A 266 -9.64 18.28 16.06
N LYS A 267 -10.02 18.09 14.79
CA LYS A 267 -11.43 18.13 14.35
C LYS A 267 -12.06 16.74 14.25
N GLY A 268 -11.31 15.68 14.52
CA GLY A 268 -11.76 14.30 14.41
C GLY A 268 -12.12 13.82 12.99
N ASN A 269 -11.76 14.57 11.95
CA ASN A 269 -12.14 14.33 10.57
C ASN A 269 -11.00 13.85 9.67
N LYS A 270 -9.81 13.62 10.21
CA LYS A 270 -8.74 12.91 9.50
C LYS A 270 -9.16 11.46 9.33
N GLU A 271 -9.01 10.92 8.13
CA GLU A 271 -9.30 9.51 7.87
C GLU A 271 -8.40 8.62 8.73
N PRO A 272 -8.97 7.60 9.41
CA PRO A 272 -8.19 6.68 10.20
C PRO A 272 -7.27 5.84 9.31
N ASP A 273 -6.02 5.70 9.73
CA ASP A 273 -5.02 4.83 9.14
C ASP A 273 -4.65 3.76 10.18
N ILE A 274 -5.22 2.58 10.03
CA ILE A 274 -5.03 1.47 10.98
C ILE A 274 -4.05 0.48 10.39
N ASP A 275 -2.79 0.60 10.78
CA ASP A 275 -1.71 -0.29 10.39
C ASP A 275 -1.65 -1.53 11.30
N LEU A 276 -1.75 -2.72 10.72
CA LEU A 276 -1.67 -3.99 11.41
C LEU A 276 -0.50 -4.82 10.90
N ASN A 277 0.34 -5.31 11.81
CA ASN A 277 1.46 -6.18 11.52
C ASN A 277 1.06 -7.63 11.85
N PHE A 278 0.73 -8.39 10.83
CA PHE A 278 0.50 -9.83 10.95
C PHE A 278 1.82 -10.60 10.86
N SER A 279 1.87 -11.79 11.45
CA SER A 279 2.95 -12.73 11.21
C SER A 279 3.07 -13.02 9.71
N SER A 280 4.31 -13.14 9.20
CA SER A 280 4.55 -13.39 7.76
C SER A 280 3.86 -14.66 7.26
N GLU A 281 3.73 -15.67 8.11
CA GLU A 281 3.08 -16.94 7.81
C GLU A 281 1.56 -16.80 7.72
N TYR A 282 0.98 -15.87 8.48
CA TYR A 282 -0.46 -15.64 8.55
C TYR A 282 -0.98 -14.56 7.59
N GLN A 283 -0.12 -13.74 7.03
CA GLN A 283 -0.51 -12.58 6.23
C GLN A 283 -1.45 -12.96 5.06
N SER A 284 -1.22 -14.09 4.40
CA SER A 284 -2.11 -14.57 3.34
C SER A 284 -3.51 -14.86 3.86
N ASN A 285 -3.61 -15.55 5.01
CA ASN A 285 -4.89 -15.89 5.63
C ASN A 285 -5.67 -14.64 6.04
N ALA A 286 -4.97 -13.60 6.53
CA ALA A 286 -5.60 -12.32 6.84
C ALA A 286 -6.17 -11.64 5.58
N HIS A 287 -5.48 -11.71 4.44
CA HIS A 287 -6.02 -11.23 3.17
C HIS A 287 -7.23 -12.02 2.71
N ASP A 288 -7.17 -13.35 2.79
CA ASP A 288 -8.27 -14.24 2.38
C ASP A 288 -9.50 -14.03 3.30
N TYR A 289 -9.28 -13.72 4.58
CA TYR A 289 -10.36 -13.44 5.51
C TYR A 289 -11.14 -12.16 5.18
N THR A 290 -10.53 -11.20 4.47
CA THR A 290 -11.28 -10.03 3.97
C THR A 290 -12.38 -10.46 2.99
N GLU A 291 -12.16 -11.49 2.19
CA GLU A 291 -13.21 -12.05 1.32
C GLU A 291 -14.32 -12.74 2.10
N VAL A 292 -14.01 -13.30 3.28
CA VAL A 292 -15.04 -13.85 4.17
C VAL A 292 -15.92 -12.74 4.74
N ILE A 293 -15.32 -11.58 5.05
CA ILE A 293 -16.06 -10.42 5.60
C ILE A 293 -16.99 -9.80 4.53
N PHE A 294 -16.52 -9.64 3.30
CA PHE A 294 -17.21 -8.88 2.24
C PHE A 294 -17.78 -9.71 1.10
N GLY A 295 -17.45 -10.98 1.03
CA GLY A 295 -17.82 -11.88 -0.07
C GLY A 295 -16.74 -12.04 -1.12
N ALA A 296 -16.73 -13.20 -1.78
CA ALA A 296 -15.75 -13.54 -2.81
C ALA A 296 -15.79 -12.54 -3.98
N GLY A 297 -14.62 -12.07 -4.40
CA GLY A 297 -14.47 -11.12 -5.51
C GLY A 297 -14.85 -9.67 -5.16
N GLN A 298 -15.11 -9.35 -3.89
CA GLN A 298 -15.40 -7.98 -3.44
C GLN A 298 -14.18 -7.27 -2.85
N THR A 299 -13.06 -7.96 -2.66
CA THR A 299 -11.83 -7.40 -2.11
C THR A 299 -10.68 -7.53 -3.08
N PHE A 300 -9.81 -6.51 -3.11
CA PHE A 300 -8.68 -6.45 -4.04
C PHE A 300 -7.44 -5.92 -3.32
N ARG A 301 -6.28 -6.48 -3.64
CA ARG A 301 -5.01 -5.95 -3.13
C ARG A 301 -4.67 -4.65 -3.88
N ALA A 302 -4.55 -3.56 -3.13
CA ALA A 302 -4.04 -2.32 -3.69
C ALA A 302 -2.53 -2.43 -3.92
N GLY A 303 -2.09 -1.95 -5.09
CA GLY A 303 -0.68 -1.77 -5.41
C GLY A 303 -0.24 -0.32 -5.21
N THR A 304 1.05 -0.13 -5.04
CA THR A 304 1.66 1.20 -5.03
C THR A 304 2.70 1.31 -6.13
N VAL A 305 2.82 2.49 -6.72
CA VAL A 305 3.92 2.84 -7.62
C VAL A 305 4.86 3.75 -6.84
N GLY A 306 6.11 3.34 -6.75
CA GLY A 306 7.13 4.10 -6.03
C GLY A 306 8.43 4.19 -6.82
N THR A 307 9.28 5.15 -6.46
CA THR A 307 10.64 5.25 -6.97
C THR A 307 11.53 4.20 -6.32
N MET A 308 12.56 3.77 -7.05
CA MET A 308 13.57 2.89 -6.50
C MET A 308 14.44 3.66 -5.49
N ALA A 309 14.59 3.12 -4.28
CA ALA A 309 15.46 3.73 -3.27
C ALA A 309 16.93 3.74 -3.74
N GLU A 310 17.67 4.80 -3.42
CA GLU A 310 19.07 5.00 -3.84
C GLU A 310 19.97 3.79 -3.52
N LYS A 311 19.85 3.23 -2.32
CA LYS A 311 20.61 2.04 -1.91
C LYS A 311 20.30 0.82 -2.78
N THR A 312 19.05 0.65 -3.19
CA THR A 312 18.62 -0.44 -4.08
C THR A 312 19.15 -0.23 -5.49
N ALA A 313 19.08 1.00 -6.01
CA ALA A 313 19.62 1.38 -7.31
C ALA A 313 21.15 1.11 -7.37
N PHE A 314 21.88 1.55 -6.35
CA PHE A 314 23.31 1.27 -6.23
C PHE A 314 23.61 -0.24 -6.22
N GLY A 315 22.79 -1.02 -5.51
CA GLY A 315 22.91 -2.49 -5.48
C GLY A 315 22.74 -3.13 -6.86
N TYR A 316 21.81 -2.63 -7.68
CA TYR A 316 21.61 -3.11 -9.05
C TYR A 316 22.80 -2.76 -9.96
N VAL A 317 23.29 -1.53 -9.89
CA VAL A 317 24.47 -1.08 -10.63
C VAL A 317 25.68 -1.96 -10.28
N LYS A 318 25.95 -2.12 -8.99
CA LYS A 318 27.07 -2.95 -8.52
C LYS A 318 26.94 -4.39 -9.02
N LYS A 319 25.77 -5.01 -8.85
CA LYS A 319 25.56 -6.40 -9.29
C LYS A 319 25.74 -6.56 -10.80
N TYR A 320 25.26 -5.61 -11.59
CA TYR A 320 25.40 -5.64 -13.05
C TYR A 320 26.88 -5.62 -13.47
N TYR A 321 27.66 -4.68 -12.93
CA TYR A 321 29.08 -4.56 -13.29
C TYR A 321 29.95 -5.67 -12.67
N ASP A 322 29.63 -6.16 -11.47
CA ASP A 322 30.32 -7.32 -10.88
C ASP A 322 30.12 -8.59 -11.74
N CYS A 323 28.92 -8.81 -12.28
CA CYS A 323 28.65 -9.91 -13.20
C CYS A 323 29.50 -9.79 -14.49
N LEU A 324 29.64 -8.59 -15.04
CA LEU A 324 30.47 -8.35 -16.25
C LEU A 324 31.95 -8.60 -15.97
N LEU A 325 32.44 -8.29 -14.77
CA LEU A 325 33.82 -8.56 -14.37
C LEU A 325 34.13 -10.07 -14.26
N TYR A 326 33.12 -10.86 -13.82
CA TYR A 326 33.28 -12.33 -13.75
C TYR A 326 33.20 -13.02 -15.11
N THR A 327 32.58 -12.40 -16.10
CA THR A 327 32.50 -12.95 -17.47
C THR A 327 33.69 -12.55 -18.36
N SER A 328 34.51 -11.59 -17.92
CA SER A 328 35.79 -11.27 -18.58
C SER A 328 36.86 -12.23 -18.09
N PRO A 329 37.60 -12.90 -18.98
CA PRO A 329 38.71 -13.76 -18.57
C PRO A 329 39.72 -12.93 -17.77
N SER A 330 40.08 -13.43 -16.60
CA SER A 330 41.12 -12.80 -15.77
C SER A 330 42.42 -12.70 -16.58
N PRO A 331 43.20 -11.62 -16.44
CA PRO A 331 44.54 -11.56 -17.03
C PRO A 331 45.44 -12.73 -16.63
N ARG A 332 45.08 -13.49 -15.59
CA ARG A 332 45.75 -14.72 -15.18
C ARG A 332 45.34 -15.96 -15.99
N ASP A 333 44.19 -15.90 -16.67
CA ASP A 333 43.67 -16.99 -17.51
C ASP A 333 44.15 -16.86 -18.97
N MET A 334 44.83 -15.75 -19.29
CA MET A 334 45.50 -15.51 -20.55
C MET A 334 46.99 -15.76 -20.45
#